data_83239f5d614a2edd7141a9967d7cb2a2
#
_entry.id   83239f5d614a2edd7141a9967d7cb2a2
#
_cell.length_a   1.000
_cell.length_b   1.000
_cell.length_c   1.000
_cell.angle_alpha   90.00
_cell.angle_beta   90.00
_cell.angle_gamma   90.00
#
_symmetry.space_group_name_H-M   'P 1'
#
loop_
_entity.id
_entity.type
_entity.pdbx_description
1 polymer ?
#
loop_
_entity_poly.entity_id
_entity_poly.type
_entity_poly.pdbx_seq_one_letter_code
_entity_poly.pdbx_strand_id
1 'polypeptide(L)' 'MKELLVSIAQGLVEEPEAVTVTVDEPAEDGTVVYHLHVSEADMGRVIGKQGRIAKAIRTVMRAAATRQSARVVVEID' A
#
# COMPACT_ATOMS: atom_id res chain seq x y z
N MET A 1 -9.81 2.89 -4.47
CA MET A 1 -8.67 2.83 -3.52
C MET A 1 -7.51 1.95 -4.02
N LYS A 2 -7.82 0.83 -4.64
CA LYS A 2 -6.77 -0.06 -5.16
C LYS A 2 -5.88 0.65 -6.17
N GLU A 3 -6.47 1.37 -7.12
CA GLU A 3 -5.74 2.09 -8.15
C GLU A 3 -4.85 3.17 -7.57
N LEU A 4 -5.31 3.83 -6.51
CA LEU A 4 -4.50 4.83 -5.83
C LEU A 4 -3.24 4.19 -5.25
N LEU A 5 -3.40 3.06 -4.57
CA LEU A 5 -2.26 2.35 -3.98
C LEU A 5 -1.27 1.90 -5.05
N VAL A 6 -1.78 1.36 -6.17
CA VAL A 6 -0.93 0.95 -7.29
C VAL A 6 -0.14 2.14 -7.81
N SER A 7 -0.81 3.27 -8.05
CA SER A 7 -0.16 4.47 -8.58
C SER A 7 0.92 5.00 -7.65
N ILE A 8 0.63 5.05 -6.35
CA ILE A 8 1.60 5.52 -5.36
C ILE A 8 2.83 4.62 -5.37
N ALA A 9 2.61 3.32 -5.29
CA ALA A 9 3.70 2.36 -5.23
C ALA A 9 4.55 2.42 -6.50
N GLN A 10 3.91 2.47 -7.67
CA GLN A 10 4.64 2.55 -8.94
C GLN A 10 5.49 3.80 -9.04
N GLY A 11 5.06 4.88 -8.41
CA GLY A 11 5.83 6.13 -8.41
C GLY A 11 7.02 6.12 -7.47
N LEU A 12 7.09 5.16 -6.56
CA LEU A 12 8.12 5.12 -5.52
C LEU A 12 9.14 3.98 -5.70
N VAL A 13 8.89 3.04 -6.60
CA VAL A 13 9.77 1.88 -6.79
C VAL A 13 10.53 1.97 -8.11
N GLU A 14 11.57 1.18 -8.23
CA GLU A 14 12.37 1.14 -9.46
C GLU A 14 11.82 0.14 -10.46
N GLU A 15 11.05 -0.85 -10.02
CA GLU A 15 10.47 -1.85 -10.90
C GLU A 15 8.94 -1.78 -10.82
N PRO A 16 8.33 -0.74 -11.40
CA PRO A 16 6.89 -0.55 -11.27
C PRO A 16 6.06 -1.67 -11.91
N GLU A 17 6.60 -2.36 -12.88
CA GLU A 17 5.90 -3.48 -13.52
C GLU A 17 5.73 -4.67 -12.58
N ALA A 18 6.51 -4.74 -11.50
CA ALA A 18 6.39 -5.80 -10.51
C ALA A 18 5.39 -5.47 -9.41
N VAL A 19 4.85 -4.25 -9.39
CA VAL A 19 3.88 -3.86 -8.37
C VAL A 19 2.55 -4.57 -8.61
N THR A 20 2.09 -5.28 -7.59
CA THR A 20 0.75 -5.89 -7.61
C THR A 20 0.06 -5.59 -6.29
N VAL A 21 -1.26 -5.47 -6.35
CA VAL A 21 -2.08 -5.24 -5.15
C VAL A 21 -3.22 -6.25 -5.17
N THR A 22 -3.38 -6.95 -4.05
CA THR A 22 -4.55 -7.80 -3.84
C THR A 22 -5.36 -7.20 -2.69
N VAL A 23 -6.66 -7.42 -2.72
CA VAL A 23 -7.59 -6.84 -1.76
C VAL A 23 -8.36 -7.97 -1.11
N ASP A 24 -8.31 -8.05 0.21
CA ASP A 24 -9.10 -9.05 0.95
C ASP A 24 -10.56 -8.60 1.03
N GLU A 25 -11.44 -9.53 1.32
CA GLU A 25 -12.81 -9.17 1.60
C GLU A 25 -12.88 -8.33 2.86
N PRO A 26 -13.80 -7.35 2.93
CA PRO A 26 -13.93 -6.52 4.12
C PRO A 26 -14.19 -7.36 5.37
N ALA A 27 -13.55 -6.96 6.46
CA ALA A 27 -13.80 -7.57 7.76
C ALA A 27 -15.19 -7.16 8.26
N GLU A 28 -15.63 -7.77 9.37
CA GLU A 28 -16.94 -7.48 9.94
C GLU A 28 -17.12 -6.00 10.27
N ASP A 29 -16.05 -5.34 10.69
CA ASP A 29 -16.10 -3.91 11.01
C ASP A 29 -15.95 -3.00 9.80
N GLY A 30 -15.85 -3.59 8.60
CA GLY A 30 -15.69 -2.83 7.37
C GLY A 30 -14.26 -2.55 6.96
N THR A 31 -13.29 -2.96 7.78
CA THR A 31 -11.87 -2.75 7.44
C THR A 31 -11.49 -3.58 6.23
N VAL A 32 -10.81 -2.95 5.29
CA VAL A 32 -10.31 -3.60 4.07
C VAL A 32 -8.80 -3.67 4.13
N VAL A 33 -8.24 -4.84 3.90
CA VAL A 33 -6.80 -5.05 3.88
C VAL A 33 -6.31 -5.12 2.44
N TYR A 34 -5.37 -4.26 2.12
CA TYR A 34 -4.71 -4.25 0.82
C TYR A 34 -3.32 -4.84 0.98
N HIS A 35 -3.02 -5.85 0.17
CA HIS A 35 -1.70 -6.47 0.17
C HIS A 35 -0.92 -5.91 -1.00
N LEU A 36 0.12 -5.15 -0.70
CA LEU A 36 0.99 -4.57 -1.70
C LEU A 36 2.22 -5.47 -1.86
N HIS A 37 2.46 -5.88 -3.08
CA HIS A 37 3.65 -6.66 -3.43
C HIS A 37 4.54 -5.85 -4.37
N VAL A 38 5.82 -5.80 -4.07
CA VAL A 38 6.82 -5.13 -4.92
C VAL A 38 7.94 -6.14 -5.21
N SER A 39 8.84 -5.79 -6.13
CA SER A 39 9.97 -6.66 -6.43
C SER A 39 10.84 -6.85 -5.19
N GLU A 40 11.59 -7.94 -5.17
CA GLU A 40 12.49 -8.24 -4.06
C GLU A 40 13.52 -7.12 -3.85
N ALA A 41 14.03 -6.56 -4.94
CA ALA A 41 14.97 -5.46 -4.87
C ALA A 41 14.33 -4.21 -4.25
N ASP A 42 13.08 -3.94 -4.61
CA ASP A 42 12.37 -2.78 -4.07
C ASP A 42 11.92 -3.00 -2.62
N MET A 43 11.70 -4.24 -2.23
CA MET A 43 11.28 -4.54 -0.86
C MET A 43 12.28 -4.00 0.15
N GLY A 44 13.57 -4.17 -0.11
CA GLY A 44 14.60 -3.64 0.77
C GLY A 44 14.55 -2.12 0.88
N ARG A 45 14.19 -1.43 -0.21
CA ARG A 45 14.06 0.02 -0.21
C ARG A 45 12.82 0.48 0.54
N VAL A 46 11.72 -0.21 0.31
CA VAL A 46 10.43 0.17 0.90
C VAL A 46 10.47 0.01 2.41
N ILE A 47 11.07 -1.07 2.88
CA ILE A 47 11.16 -1.35 4.31
C ILE A 47 12.36 -0.68 4.95
N GLY A 48 13.43 -0.47 4.16
CA GLY A 48 14.69 0.10 4.65
C GLY A 48 14.55 1.56 5.08
N LYS A 49 15.63 2.09 5.64
CA LYS A 49 15.67 3.48 6.12
C LYS A 49 14.52 3.79 7.07
N GLN A 50 14.31 2.90 8.04
CA GLN A 50 13.26 3.06 9.05
C GLN A 50 11.83 3.02 8.47
N GLY A 51 11.68 2.40 7.31
CA GLY A 51 10.38 2.22 6.70
C GLY A 51 9.73 3.50 6.19
N ARG A 52 10.51 4.49 5.79
CA ARG A 52 9.98 5.77 5.34
C ARG A 52 9.01 5.66 4.19
N ILE A 53 9.35 4.84 3.19
CA ILE A 53 8.46 4.67 2.03
C ILE A 53 7.18 3.96 2.46
N ALA A 54 7.30 2.92 3.27
CA ALA A 54 6.13 2.19 3.77
C ALA A 54 5.23 3.13 4.58
N LYS A 55 5.81 3.96 5.44
CA LYS A 55 5.04 4.92 6.22
C LYS A 55 4.34 5.93 5.34
N ALA A 56 5.02 6.43 4.31
CA ALA A 56 4.43 7.38 3.38
C ALA A 56 3.23 6.77 2.66
N ILE A 57 3.36 5.55 2.18
CA ILE A 57 2.26 4.84 1.51
C ILE A 57 1.07 4.70 2.46
N ARG A 58 1.32 4.24 3.68
CA ARG A 58 0.26 4.05 4.67
C ARG A 58 -0.43 5.37 5.03
N THR A 59 0.35 6.43 5.15
CA THR A 59 -0.19 7.75 5.49
C THR A 59 -1.14 8.25 4.40
N VAL A 60 -0.73 8.14 3.14
CA VAL A 60 -1.57 8.58 2.02
C VAL A 60 -2.84 7.75 1.94
N MET A 61 -2.72 6.43 2.09
CA MET A 61 -3.88 5.54 2.02
C MET A 61 -4.85 5.80 3.16
N ARG A 62 -4.32 6.06 4.36
CA ARG A 62 -5.16 6.38 5.51
C ARG A 62 -5.92 7.68 5.30
N ALA A 63 -5.25 8.70 4.77
CA ALA A 63 -5.88 9.98 4.50
C ALA A 63 -7.01 9.82 3.47
N ALA A 64 -6.76 9.07 2.40
CA ALA A 64 -7.77 8.82 1.38
C ALA A 64 -8.96 8.04 1.96
N ALA A 65 -8.68 7.05 2.81
CA ALA A 65 -9.72 6.28 3.45
C ALA A 65 -10.59 7.14 4.36
N THR A 66 -9.97 8.04 5.12
CA THR A 66 -10.69 8.95 6.01
C THR A 66 -11.67 9.81 5.22
N ARG A 67 -11.26 10.30 4.05
CA ARG A 67 -12.14 11.09 3.19
C ARG A 67 -13.35 10.32 2.70
N GLN A 68 -13.23 9.01 2.58
CA GLN A 68 -14.30 8.14 2.12
C GLN A 68 -15.03 7.46 3.27
N SER A 69 -14.74 7.86 4.50
CA SER A 69 -15.30 7.24 5.71
C SER A 69 -15.04 5.73 5.73
N ALA A 70 -13.88 5.32 5.24
CA ALA A 70 -13.48 3.92 5.14
C ALA A 70 -12.33 3.63 6.09
N ARG A 71 -12.12 2.36 6.39
CA ARG A 71 -10.97 1.89 7.17
C ARG A 71 -10.15 0.97 6.29
N VAL A 72 -8.87 1.26 6.16
CA VAL A 72 -7.99 0.45 5.34
C VAL A 72 -6.71 0.13 6.11
N VAL A 73 -6.15 -1.03 5.80
CA VAL A 73 -4.85 -1.45 6.29
C VAL A 73 -4.03 -1.84 5.06
N VAL A 74 -2.78 -1.42 5.03
CA VAL A 74 -1.87 -1.77 3.94
C VAL A 74 -0.79 -2.69 4.48
N GLU A 75 -0.76 -3.90 3.96
CA GLU A 75 0.30 -4.87 4.25
C GLU A 75 1.26 -4.89 3.07
N ILE A 76 2.55 -4.84 3.36
CA ILE A 76 3.59 -4.82 2.33
C ILE A 76 4.41 -6.09 2.44
N ASP A 77 4.48 -6.87 1.36
CA ASP A 77 5.25 -8.13 1.31
C ASP A 77 5.95 -8.33 -0.02
#